data_c8d6a48c629b129f56a15efc16604a32
#
_entry.id   c8d6a48c629b129f56a15efc16604a32
#
_cell.length_a   1.000
_cell.length_b   1.000
_cell.length_c   1.000
_cell.angle_alpha   90.00
_cell.angle_beta   90.00
_cell.angle_gamma   90.00
#
_symmetry.space_group_name_H-M   'P 1'
#
loop_
_entity.id
_entity.type
_entity.pdbx_description
1 polymer ?
#
loop_
_entity_poly.entity_id
_entity_poly.type
_entity_poly.pdbx_seq_one_letter_code
_entity_poly.pdbx_strand_id
1 'polypeptide(L)'
;MDADDFKGLGIVDLTYSENDEVYGDDIYFECEYGGCRMELIGNQIQMGDLDIGKETPFGVLKYGYGNTGNDRNEGLRRCNSIFTNTLGPMLTCNPWLTGTVIKVAAENSELPVKDITFDDELERKSFETKRGFISKKVSRLTNCPRPE
;
A
#
# COMPACT_ATOMS: atom_id res chain seq x y z
N MET A 1 -24.58 16.71 12.22
CA MET A 1 -24.01 15.78 13.22
C MET A 1 -22.59 16.23 13.38
N ASP A 2 -22.25 16.74 14.56
CA ASP A 2 -20.86 17.07 14.83
C ASP A 2 -20.11 15.75 14.81
N ALA A 3 -19.07 15.66 13.96
CA ALA A 3 -18.21 14.50 13.91
C ALA A 3 -17.53 14.39 15.29
N ASP A 4 -17.85 13.33 16.02
CA ASP A 4 -17.15 13.05 17.28
C ASP A 4 -15.71 12.71 16.92
N ASP A 5 -14.79 13.56 17.35
CA ASP A 5 -13.35 13.30 17.20
C ASP A 5 -12.97 12.07 18.05
N PHE A 6 -12.78 10.93 17.39
CA PHE A 6 -12.28 9.72 18.04
C PHE A 6 -10.77 9.79 18.19
N LYS A 7 -10.31 9.82 19.43
CA LYS A 7 -8.89 9.73 19.71
C LYS A 7 -8.40 8.30 19.48
N GLY A 8 -7.49 8.13 18.52
CA GLY A 8 -6.84 6.86 18.25
C GLY A 8 -5.89 6.40 19.37
N LEU A 9 -5.26 5.24 19.18
CA LEU A 9 -4.34 4.62 20.14
C LEU A 9 -3.01 5.40 20.31
N GLY A 10 -2.74 6.41 19.46
CA GLY A 10 -1.52 7.21 19.53
C GLY A 10 -0.24 6.46 19.13
N ILE A 11 -0.38 5.39 18.34
CA ILE A 11 0.76 4.61 17.86
C ILE A 11 1.53 5.36 16.78
N VAL A 12 0.81 6.09 15.92
CA VAL A 12 1.35 6.90 14.82
C VAL A 12 0.64 8.25 14.78
N ASP A 13 1.28 9.23 14.14
CA ASP A 13 0.70 10.55 13.87
C ASP A 13 -0.15 10.48 12.59
N LEU A 14 -1.39 10.05 12.75
CA LEU A 14 -2.34 9.83 11.66
C LEU A 14 -3.67 10.48 12.00
N THR A 15 -4.19 11.29 11.08
CA THR A 15 -5.55 11.80 11.12
C THR A 15 -6.38 11.18 9.99
N TYR A 16 -7.54 10.64 10.34
CA TYR A 16 -8.52 10.16 9.37
C TYR A 16 -9.64 11.18 9.26
N SER A 17 -9.99 11.54 8.04
CA SER A 17 -11.13 12.41 7.74
C SER A 17 -12.06 11.70 6.77
N GLU A 18 -13.35 11.65 7.10
CA GLU A 18 -14.35 11.08 6.18
C GLU A 18 -14.40 11.88 4.88
N ASN A 19 -14.63 11.18 3.78
CA ASN A 19 -14.78 11.74 2.45
C ASN A 19 -16.13 11.32 1.88
N ASP A 20 -16.80 12.23 1.19
CA ASP A 20 -18.08 11.94 0.52
C ASP A 20 -17.91 10.99 -0.68
N GLU A 21 -16.68 10.83 -1.17
CA GLU A 21 -16.35 9.97 -2.28
C GLU A 21 -15.72 8.64 -1.80
N VAL A 22 -16.08 7.56 -2.48
CA VAL A 22 -15.45 6.25 -2.27
C VAL A 22 -14.34 6.06 -3.29
N TYR A 23 -13.11 5.94 -2.82
CA TYR A 23 -11.98 5.57 -3.66
C TYR A 23 -11.93 4.05 -3.82
N GLY A 24 -12.17 3.58 -5.03
CA GLY A 24 -12.17 2.14 -5.32
C GLY A 24 -11.51 1.83 -6.66
N ASP A 25 -10.33 1.23 -6.63
CA ASP A 25 -9.62 0.75 -7.83
C ASP A 25 -8.47 -0.21 -7.45
N ASP A 26 -7.75 -0.67 -8.46
CA ASP A 26 -6.44 -1.28 -8.29
C ASP A 26 -5.46 -0.26 -7.71
N ILE A 27 -4.49 -0.74 -6.93
CA ILE A 27 -3.37 0.06 -6.45
C ILE A 27 -2.05 -0.58 -6.87
N TYR A 28 -1.10 0.24 -7.31
CA TYR A 28 0.24 -0.17 -7.70
C TYR A 28 1.23 0.88 -7.22
N PHE A 29 2.20 0.47 -6.45
CA PHE A 29 3.16 1.36 -5.82
C PHE A 29 4.53 0.71 -5.62
N GLU A 30 5.51 1.52 -5.34
CA GLU A 30 6.84 1.12 -4.98
C GLU A 30 7.11 1.46 -3.52
N CYS A 31 7.75 0.55 -2.80
CA CYS A 31 8.15 0.77 -1.42
C CYS A 31 9.57 0.25 -1.15
N GLU A 32 10.11 0.68 -0.02
CA GLU A 32 11.33 0.12 0.57
C GLU A 32 11.00 -0.40 1.96
N TYR A 33 11.22 -1.70 2.20
CA TYR A 33 10.97 -2.34 3.49
C TYR A 33 11.98 -3.44 3.75
N GLY A 34 12.49 -3.53 4.98
CA GLY A 34 13.51 -4.52 5.35
C GLY A 34 14.79 -4.43 4.51
N GLY A 35 15.17 -3.23 4.05
CA GLY A 35 16.30 -3.01 3.17
C GLY A 35 16.09 -3.46 1.70
N CYS A 36 14.87 -3.86 1.35
CA CYS A 36 14.51 -4.28 -0.01
C CYS A 36 13.58 -3.26 -0.67
N ARG A 37 13.94 -2.82 -1.87
CA ARG A 37 13.06 -2.04 -2.74
C ARG A 37 12.21 -2.99 -3.57
N MET A 38 10.90 -2.78 -3.58
CA MET A 38 9.96 -3.68 -4.24
C MET A 38 8.75 -2.94 -4.79
N GLU A 39 8.14 -3.54 -5.80
CA GLU A 39 6.87 -3.10 -6.37
C GLU A 39 5.75 -3.99 -5.83
N LEU A 40 4.64 -3.39 -5.46
CA LEU A 40 3.48 -4.04 -4.86
C LEU A 40 2.21 -3.67 -5.59
N ILE A 41 1.30 -4.63 -5.69
CA ILE A 41 -0.04 -4.43 -6.22
C ILE A 41 -1.09 -4.90 -5.21
N GLY A 42 -2.26 -4.31 -5.30
CA GLY A 42 -3.42 -4.71 -4.51
C GLY A 42 -4.68 -4.06 -5.02
N ASN A 43 -5.65 -3.93 -4.15
CA ASN A 43 -6.88 -3.18 -4.38
C ASN A 43 -7.03 -2.17 -3.24
N GLN A 44 -7.67 -1.06 -3.53
CA GLN A 44 -8.01 -0.04 -2.56
C GLN A 44 -9.53 0.17 -2.57
N ILE A 45 -10.13 0.23 -1.39
CA ILE A 45 -11.49 0.74 -1.16
C ILE A 45 -11.40 1.58 0.10
N GLN A 46 -11.64 2.87 -0.03
CA GLN A 46 -11.43 3.84 1.04
C GLN A 46 -12.54 4.89 1.00
N MET A 47 -13.05 5.27 2.18
CA MET A 47 -14.13 6.23 2.37
C MET A 47 -13.64 7.48 3.11
N GLY A 48 -12.35 7.73 3.15
CA GLY A 48 -11.79 8.89 3.82
C GLY A 48 -10.33 9.10 3.48
N ASP A 49 -9.85 10.26 3.82
CA ASP A 49 -8.48 10.70 3.61
C ASP A 49 -7.62 10.41 4.85
N LEU A 50 -6.39 10.01 4.62
CA LEU A 50 -5.40 9.77 5.65
C LEU A 50 -4.31 10.84 5.58
N ASP A 51 -4.31 11.78 6.54
CA ASP A 51 -3.18 12.68 6.74
C ASP A 51 -2.17 12.01 7.65
N ILE A 52 -1.00 11.71 7.11
CA ILE A 52 0.08 11.03 7.81
C ILE A 52 1.07 11.99 8.50
N GLY A 53 0.77 13.29 8.50
CA GLY A 53 1.56 14.31 9.18
C GLY A 53 3.05 14.24 8.80
N LYS A 54 3.89 13.92 9.77
CA LYS A 54 5.36 13.79 9.60
C LYS A 54 5.84 12.34 9.44
N GLU A 55 4.93 11.38 9.41
CA GLU A 55 5.28 9.97 9.24
C GLU A 55 5.83 9.71 7.83
N THR A 56 6.61 8.67 7.71
CA THR A 56 7.14 8.25 6.40
C THR A 56 6.08 7.46 5.64
N PRO A 57 5.74 7.78 4.40
CA PRO A 57 4.87 6.93 3.59
C PRO A 57 5.41 5.51 3.50
N PHE A 58 4.53 4.51 3.51
CA PHE A 58 4.93 3.12 3.25
C PHE A 58 5.38 2.95 1.80
N GLY A 59 4.72 3.60 0.86
CA GLY A 59 5.09 3.54 -0.54
C GLY A 59 4.74 4.79 -1.33
N VAL A 60 5.20 4.79 -2.59
CA VAL A 60 4.91 5.85 -3.57
C VAL A 60 4.15 5.26 -4.73
N LEU A 61 2.98 5.81 -5.00
CA LEU A 61 2.07 5.35 -6.04
C LEU A 61 2.64 5.48 -7.44
N LYS A 62 2.43 4.43 -8.22
CA LYS A 62 2.48 4.43 -9.68
C LYS A 62 1.07 4.46 -10.28
N TYR A 63 0.07 3.93 -9.53
CA TYR A 63 -1.34 3.95 -9.87
C TYR A 63 -2.20 3.76 -8.61
N GLY A 64 -3.38 4.37 -8.56
CA GLY A 64 -4.32 4.30 -7.44
C GLY A 64 -4.53 5.67 -6.79
N TYR A 65 -5.32 5.70 -5.73
CA TYR A 65 -5.69 6.92 -5.03
C TYR A 65 -4.75 7.25 -3.85
N GLY A 66 -4.21 6.23 -3.17
CA GLY A 66 -3.32 6.42 -2.04
C GLY A 66 -4.02 6.96 -0.80
N ASN A 67 -3.34 7.82 -0.06
CA ASN A 67 -3.82 8.30 1.23
C ASN A 67 -4.98 9.30 1.12
N THR A 68 -4.96 10.18 0.12
CA THR A 68 -5.91 11.30 0.01
C THR A 68 -6.60 11.40 -1.36
N GLY A 69 -6.31 10.50 -2.28
CA GLY A 69 -6.77 10.60 -3.66
C GLY A 69 -6.04 11.66 -4.49
N ASN A 70 -5.32 12.58 -3.85
CA ASN A 70 -4.66 13.71 -4.49
C ASN A 70 -3.13 13.68 -4.39
N ASP A 71 -2.60 12.92 -3.46
CA ASP A 71 -1.16 12.73 -3.30
C ASP A 71 -0.70 11.41 -3.93
N ARG A 72 0.59 11.13 -3.81
CA ARG A 72 1.17 9.88 -4.32
C ARG A 72 1.65 8.97 -3.19
N ASN A 73 1.20 9.22 -1.97
CA ASN A 73 1.59 8.45 -0.81
C ASN A 73 0.63 7.29 -0.61
N GLU A 74 1.18 6.13 -0.30
CA GLU A 74 0.42 4.95 0.11
C GLU A 74 0.79 4.58 1.53
N GLY A 75 -0.23 4.55 2.41
CA GLY A 75 -0.08 4.17 3.80
C GLY A 75 0.97 4.99 4.55
N LEU A 76 1.48 4.43 5.62
CA LEU A 76 2.62 4.95 6.36
C LEU A 76 3.45 3.82 6.95
N ARG A 77 4.70 4.12 7.28
CA ARG A 77 5.61 3.22 7.96
C ARG A 77 6.22 3.90 9.17
N ARG A 78 6.20 3.20 10.31
CA ARG A 78 6.92 3.61 11.51
C ARG A 78 7.74 2.45 12.05
N CYS A 79 9.06 2.57 12.06
CA CYS A 79 9.98 1.47 12.35
C CYS A 79 9.68 0.27 11.44
N ASN A 80 9.33 -0.89 12.02
CA ASN A 80 8.98 -2.11 11.33
C ASN A 80 7.46 -2.32 11.15
N SER A 81 6.65 -1.35 11.58
CA SER A 81 5.20 -1.41 11.43
C SER A 81 4.77 -0.76 10.13
N ILE A 82 3.85 -1.42 9.43
CA ILE A 82 3.25 -0.97 8.17
C ILE A 82 1.76 -0.73 8.41
N PHE A 83 1.29 0.42 7.99
CA PHE A 83 -0.12 0.79 7.94
C PHE A 83 -0.45 1.11 6.48
N THR A 84 -1.39 0.41 5.88
CA THR A 84 -1.63 0.47 4.43
C THR A 84 -3.11 0.54 4.12
N ASN A 85 -3.47 1.28 3.07
CA ASN A 85 -4.82 1.31 2.49
C ASN A 85 -5.04 0.15 1.51
N THR A 86 -3.97 -0.58 1.20
CA THR A 86 -4.05 -1.71 0.27
C THR A 86 -4.78 -2.87 0.93
N LEU A 87 -6.00 -3.12 0.48
CA LEU A 87 -6.83 -4.21 0.96
C LEU A 87 -6.38 -5.55 0.40
N GLY A 88 -6.82 -6.60 1.10
CA GLY A 88 -6.45 -7.98 0.91
C GLY A 88 -6.52 -8.53 -0.50
N PRO A 89 -5.92 -9.63 -0.82
CA PRO A 89 -4.92 -10.39 -0.07
C PRO A 89 -3.50 -9.88 -0.37
N MET A 90 -3.14 -8.68 0.11
CA MET A 90 -1.89 -7.99 -0.22
C MET A 90 -0.65 -8.88 -0.06
N LEU A 91 -0.56 -9.63 1.04
CA LEU A 91 0.59 -10.50 1.30
C LEU A 91 0.65 -11.69 0.32
N THR A 92 -0.50 -12.25 -0.04
CA THR A 92 -0.56 -13.35 -1.03
C THR A 92 -0.24 -12.88 -2.44
N CYS A 93 -0.72 -11.70 -2.83
CA CYS A 93 -0.43 -11.12 -4.14
C CYS A 93 1.03 -10.67 -4.30
N ASN A 94 1.75 -10.50 -3.20
CA ASN A 94 3.12 -9.99 -3.17
C ASN A 94 4.00 -10.86 -2.25
N PRO A 95 4.29 -12.12 -2.62
CA PRO A 95 4.98 -13.07 -1.76
C PRO A 95 6.38 -12.61 -1.33
N TRP A 96 7.05 -11.79 -2.14
CA TRP A 96 8.33 -11.16 -1.77
C TRP A 96 8.20 -10.21 -0.59
N LEU A 97 7.07 -9.48 -0.45
CA LEU A 97 6.77 -8.69 0.74
C LEU A 97 6.56 -9.61 1.94
N THR A 98 5.80 -10.69 1.77
CA THR A 98 5.54 -11.68 2.83
C THR A 98 6.85 -12.25 3.38
N GLY A 99 7.75 -12.68 2.51
CA GLY A 99 9.07 -13.17 2.91
C GLY A 99 9.87 -12.13 3.68
N THR A 100 9.85 -10.87 3.22
CA THR A 100 10.55 -9.77 3.89
C THR A 100 9.93 -9.46 5.27
N VAL A 101 8.60 -9.45 5.40
CA VAL A 101 7.91 -9.23 6.69
C VAL A 101 8.29 -10.32 7.70
N ILE A 102 8.27 -11.59 7.28
CA ILE A 102 8.64 -12.72 8.15
C ILE A 102 10.11 -12.59 8.57
N LYS A 103 11.00 -12.27 7.64
CA LYS A 103 12.42 -12.08 7.94
C LYS A 103 12.64 -10.96 8.96
N VAL A 104 12.06 -9.78 8.74
CA VAL A 104 12.16 -8.64 9.67
C VAL A 104 11.59 -8.99 11.03
N ALA A 105 10.46 -9.70 11.10
CA ALA A 105 9.87 -10.14 12.36
C ALA A 105 10.78 -11.12 13.12
N ALA A 106 11.37 -12.08 12.41
CA ALA A 106 12.29 -13.05 13.02
C ALA A 106 13.57 -12.37 13.53
N GLU A 107 14.18 -11.48 12.75
CA GLU A 107 15.35 -10.70 13.15
C GLU A 107 15.07 -9.87 14.42
N ASN A 108 13.91 -9.23 14.52
CA ASN A 108 13.52 -8.46 15.70
C ASN A 108 13.21 -9.32 16.94
N SER A 109 12.90 -10.58 16.74
CA SER A 109 12.62 -11.54 17.82
C SER A 109 13.84 -12.38 18.19
N GLU A 110 15.03 -12.06 17.66
CA GLU A 110 16.28 -12.82 17.85
C GLU A 110 16.14 -14.32 17.47
N LEU A 111 15.15 -14.63 16.62
CA LEU A 111 14.96 -15.99 16.12
C LEU A 111 15.91 -16.28 14.98
N PRO A 112 16.39 -17.54 14.86
CA PRO A 112 17.21 -17.90 13.73
C PRO A 112 16.42 -17.76 12.43
N VAL A 113 16.88 -16.87 11.57
CA VAL A 113 16.30 -16.69 10.23
C VAL A 113 16.77 -17.85 9.35
N LYS A 114 15.82 -18.67 8.93
CA LYS A 114 16.06 -19.65 7.85
C LYS A 114 15.70 -19.00 6.52
N ASP A 115 16.39 -19.40 5.47
CA ASP A 115 15.99 -19.00 4.12
C ASP A 115 14.56 -19.46 3.86
N ILE A 116 13.67 -18.49 3.66
CA ILE A 116 12.28 -18.76 3.35
C ILE A 116 12.19 -18.87 1.84
N THR A 117 12.00 -20.09 1.36
CA THR A 117 11.74 -20.36 -0.05
C THR A 117 10.30 -20.79 -0.21
N PHE A 118 9.59 -20.20 -1.16
CA PHE A 118 8.26 -20.61 -1.58
C PHE A 118 8.18 -20.58 -3.10
N ASP A 119 7.33 -21.41 -3.65
CA ASP A 119 6.98 -21.36 -5.06
C ASP A 119 6.04 -20.17 -5.27
N ASP A 120 6.52 -19.13 -5.94
CA ASP A 120 5.78 -17.90 -6.21
C ASP A 120 5.56 -17.65 -7.72
N GLU A 121 5.69 -18.69 -8.53
CA GLU A 121 5.60 -18.56 -9.99
C GLU A 121 4.21 -18.05 -10.43
N LEU A 122 3.16 -18.55 -9.80
CA LEU A 122 1.77 -18.16 -10.12
C LEU A 122 1.51 -16.71 -9.72
N GLU A 123 1.95 -16.31 -8.53
CA GLU A 123 1.79 -14.96 -8.01
C GLU A 123 2.57 -13.95 -8.86
N ARG A 124 3.76 -14.28 -9.30
CA ARG A 124 4.54 -13.44 -10.23
C ARG A 124 3.85 -13.29 -11.58
N LYS A 125 3.28 -14.34 -12.14
CA LYS A 125 2.50 -14.26 -13.38
C LYS A 125 1.24 -13.39 -13.20
N SER A 126 0.57 -13.54 -12.06
CA SER A 126 -0.58 -12.72 -11.69
C SER A 126 -0.21 -11.25 -11.55
N PHE A 127 0.89 -10.96 -10.85
CA PHE A 127 1.44 -9.62 -10.70
C PHE A 127 1.72 -8.97 -12.06
N GLU A 128 2.46 -9.65 -12.95
CA GLU A 128 2.79 -9.14 -14.28
C GLU A 128 1.55 -8.88 -15.12
N THR A 129 0.56 -9.76 -15.04
CA THR A 129 -0.72 -9.61 -15.74
C THR A 129 -1.46 -8.36 -15.26
N LYS A 130 -1.56 -8.19 -13.95
CA LYS A 130 -2.22 -7.03 -13.33
C LYS A 130 -1.45 -5.73 -13.62
N ARG A 131 -0.13 -5.75 -13.52
CA ARG A 131 0.74 -4.63 -13.89
C ARG A 131 0.52 -4.20 -15.35
N GLY A 132 0.48 -5.15 -16.27
CA GLY A 132 0.19 -4.90 -17.68
C GLY A 132 -1.19 -4.31 -17.93
N PHE A 133 -2.20 -4.73 -17.16
CA PHE A 133 -3.54 -4.16 -17.20
C PHE A 133 -3.57 -2.71 -16.70
N ILE A 134 -2.96 -2.44 -15.56
CA ILE A 134 -2.83 -1.09 -14.98
C ILE A 134 -2.11 -0.14 -15.95
N SER A 135 -1.01 -0.59 -16.56
CA SER A 135 -0.27 0.22 -17.53
C SER A 135 -1.14 0.66 -18.74
N LYS A 136 -2.06 -0.21 -19.17
CA LYS A 136 -3.03 0.14 -20.22
C LYS A 136 -4.10 1.13 -19.74
N LYS A 137 -4.52 1.06 -18.47
CA LYS A 137 -5.42 2.06 -17.88
C LYS A 137 -4.75 3.43 -17.86
N VAL A 138 -3.52 3.53 -17.36
CA VAL A 138 -2.74 4.78 -17.29
C VAL A 138 -2.60 5.43 -18.67
N SER A 139 -2.26 4.66 -19.69
CA SER A 139 -2.11 5.20 -21.05
C SER A 139 -3.44 5.72 -21.64
N ARG A 140 -4.57 5.16 -21.25
CA ARG A 140 -5.90 5.68 -21.67
C ARG A 140 -6.26 6.97 -20.93
N LEU A 141 -5.95 7.08 -19.64
CA LEU A 141 -6.25 8.26 -18.83
C LEU A 141 -5.38 9.47 -19.24
N THR A 142 -4.14 9.24 -19.66
CA THR A 142 -3.27 10.31 -20.18
C THR A 142 -3.71 10.84 -21.56
N ASN A 143 -4.51 10.06 -22.29
CA ASN A 143 -5.06 10.44 -23.58
C ASN A 143 -6.49 11.01 -23.52
N CYS A 144 -7.11 11.05 -22.34
CA CYS A 144 -8.42 11.63 -22.14
C CYS A 144 -8.25 12.98 -21.41
N PRO A 145 -8.62 14.13 -21.99
CA PRO A 145 -8.60 15.40 -21.27
C PRO A 145 -9.54 15.26 -20.07
N ARG A 146 -9.04 15.62 -18.87
CA ARG A 146 -9.90 15.67 -17.68
C ARG A 146 -11.01 16.69 -17.95
N PRO A 147 -12.28 16.36 -17.65
CA PRO A 147 -13.32 17.39 -17.64
C PRO A 147 -12.94 18.46 -16.60
N GLU A 148 -13.03 19.72 -17.02
CA GLU A 148 -12.87 20.90 -16.17
C GLU A 148 -13.99 20.98 -15.11
#